data_e5d7e422ec4ea182c06c10183eced1db
#
_entry.id   e5d7e422ec4ea182c06c10183eced1db
#
_cell.length_a   1.000
_cell.length_b   1.000
_cell.length_c   1.000
_cell.angle_alpha   90.00
_cell.angle_beta   90.00
_cell.angle_gamma   90.00
#
_symmetry.space_group_name_H-M   'P 1'
#
loop_
_entity.id
_entity.type
_entity.pdbx_description
1 polymer ?
#
loop_
_entity_poly.entity_id
_entity_poly.type
_entity_poly.pdbx_seq_one_letter_code
_entity_poly.pdbx_strand_id
1 'polypeptide(L)'
;MILDFNKIEEKALANFKGGEKALNAKMNVDENNKILGGRLEPGASIGEHTHETNSEIIFFTSGKGKVIYDGKEERVEAGLCHYCPQGHNHTLINDSDDDLTFYAVIPEHPAR
;
A
#
# COMPACT_ATOMS: atom_id res chain seq x y z
N MET A 1 17.58 -1.79 14.41
CA MET A 1 17.29 -2.90 13.45
C MET A 1 17.28 -2.35 12.05
N ILE A 2 17.91 -3.03 11.12
CA ILE A 2 17.94 -2.63 9.70
C ILE A 2 17.12 -3.63 8.91
N LEU A 3 16.19 -3.12 8.08
CA LEU A 3 15.45 -3.94 7.12
C LEU A 3 16.04 -3.65 5.72
N ASP A 4 16.68 -4.64 5.13
CA ASP A 4 17.27 -4.50 3.80
C ASP A 4 16.30 -5.08 2.76
N PHE A 5 15.58 -4.21 2.08
CA PHE A 5 14.58 -4.62 1.08
C PHE A 5 15.19 -5.30 -0.15
N ASN A 6 16.51 -5.16 -0.36
CA ASN A 6 17.20 -5.92 -1.41
C ASN A 6 17.35 -7.39 -1.05
N LYS A 7 17.24 -7.74 0.23
CA LYS A 7 17.38 -9.11 0.74
C LYS A 7 16.05 -9.75 1.13
N ILE A 8 14.97 -8.99 1.20
CA ILE A 8 13.65 -9.52 1.51
C ILE A 8 13.03 -10.05 0.22
N GLU A 9 12.54 -11.30 0.26
CA GLU A 9 11.88 -11.91 -0.89
C GLU A 9 10.56 -11.20 -1.23
N GLU A 10 10.39 -10.85 -2.51
CA GLU A 10 9.11 -10.33 -2.99
C GLU A 10 8.11 -11.46 -3.16
N LYS A 11 6.91 -11.28 -2.62
CA LYS A 11 5.81 -12.23 -2.74
C LYS A 11 4.64 -11.58 -3.46
N ALA A 12 4.03 -12.33 -4.38
CA ALA A 12 2.84 -11.89 -5.09
C ALA A 12 1.60 -12.26 -4.27
N LEU A 13 0.87 -11.26 -3.81
CA LEU A 13 -0.39 -11.44 -3.08
C LEU A 13 -1.54 -11.24 -4.07
N ALA A 14 -2.03 -12.34 -4.64
CA ALA A 14 -3.06 -12.31 -5.67
C ALA A 14 -4.37 -11.74 -5.14
N ASN A 15 -4.96 -10.81 -5.90
CA ASN A 15 -6.25 -10.18 -5.59
C ASN A 15 -6.30 -9.62 -4.16
N PHE A 16 -5.24 -8.96 -3.74
CA PHE A 16 -5.10 -8.47 -2.38
C PHE A 16 -6.24 -7.53 -2.01
N LYS A 17 -6.94 -7.82 -0.91
CA LYS A 17 -8.14 -7.10 -0.46
C LYS A 17 -9.25 -7.03 -1.52
N GLY A 18 -9.31 -8.00 -2.42
CA GLY A 18 -10.28 -8.03 -3.50
C GLY A 18 -9.89 -7.21 -4.73
N GLY A 19 -8.64 -6.78 -4.82
CA GLY A 19 -8.13 -5.99 -5.95
C GLY A 19 -7.84 -6.83 -7.18
N GLU A 20 -7.35 -6.14 -8.22
CA GLU A 20 -6.98 -6.75 -9.49
C GLU A 20 -5.52 -7.16 -9.51
N LYS A 21 -5.21 -8.26 -10.21
CA LYS A 21 -3.86 -8.81 -10.33
C LYS A 21 -3.27 -9.10 -8.95
N ALA A 22 -2.08 -8.59 -8.64
CA ALA A 22 -1.41 -8.87 -7.39
C ALA A 22 -0.75 -7.63 -6.81
N LEU A 23 -0.68 -7.58 -5.47
CA LEU A 23 0.28 -6.74 -4.78
C LEU A 23 1.57 -7.55 -4.64
N ASN A 24 2.63 -7.06 -5.24
CA ASN A 24 3.96 -7.65 -5.07
C ASN A 24 4.63 -6.94 -3.90
N ALA A 25 4.91 -7.67 -2.83
CA ALA A 25 5.34 -7.07 -1.58
C ALA A 25 6.53 -7.77 -0.94
N LYS A 26 7.43 -6.95 -0.43
CA LYS A 26 8.52 -7.36 0.47
C LYS A 26 8.14 -6.85 1.84
N MET A 27 7.86 -7.75 2.79
CA MET A 27 7.21 -7.39 4.04
C MET A 27 8.02 -7.81 5.26
N ASN A 28 7.99 -6.94 6.26
CA ASN A 28 8.38 -7.26 7.63
C ASN A 28 7.20 -6.95 8.55
N VAL A 29 6.72 -7.95 9.25
CA VAL A 29 5.50 -7.83 10.08
C VAL A 29 5.82 -8.24 11.50
N ASP A 30 5.42 -7.41 12.45
CA ASP A 30 5.40 -7.76 13.87
C ASP A 30 4.03 -7.39 14.47
N GLU A 31 3.91 -7.48 15.79
CA GLU A 31 2.64 -7.21 16.47
C GLU A 31 2.21 -5.74 16.42
N ASN A 32 3.15 -4.82 16.18
CA ASN A 32 2.89 -3.38 16.21
C ASN A 32 2.82 -2.76 14.82
N ASN A 33 3.57 -3.29 13.86
CA ASN A 33 3.72 -2.66 12.54
C ASN A 33 3.81 -3.69 11.42
N LYS A 34 3.29 -3.30 10.26
CA LYS A 34 3.67 -3.90 8.98
C LYS A 34 4.48 -2.86 8.23
N ILE A 35 5.65 -3.26 7.73
CA ILE A 35 6.52 -2.40 6.94
C ILE A 35 6.74 -3.12 5.62
N LEU A 36 6.41 -2.49 4.52
CA LEU A 36 6.52 -3.17 3.23
C LEU A 36 7.04 -2.26 2.12
N GLY A 37 7.77 -2.88 1.19
CA GLY A 37 8.03 -2.32 -0.12
C GLY A 37 7.06 -2.95 -1.10
N GLY A 38 6.23 -2.13 -1.75
CA GLY A 38 5.17 -2.60 -2.62
C GLY A 38 5.40 -2.25 -4.08
N ARG A 39 4.85 -3.09 -4.96
CA ARG A 39 4.89 -2.86 -6.40
C ARG A 39 3.58 -3.34 -7.00
N LEU A 40 2.92 -2.45 -7.73
CA LEU A 40 1.74 -2.75 -8.52
C LEU A 40 2.08 -2.64 -10.00
N GLU A 41 1.90 -3.73 -10.74
CA GLU A 41 2.02 -3.73 -12.20
C GLU A 41 0.88 -2.92 -12.84
N PRO A 42 1.00 -2.51 -14.11
CA PRO A 42 -0.10 -1.83 -14.80
C PRO A 42 -1.41 -2.60 -14.69
N GLY A 43 -2.47 -1.93 -14.25
CA GLY A 43 -3.79 -2.51 -14.03
C GLY A 43 -3.98 -3.23 -12.71
N ALA A 44 -2.94 -3.36 -11.90
CA ALA A 44 -3.06 -3.97 -10.57
C ALA A 44 -3.64 -2.99 -9.56
N SER A 45 -4.28 -3.52 -8.53
CA SER A 45 -4.84 -2.71 -7.46
C SER A 45 -4.86 -3.45 -6.12
N ILE A 46 -4.83 -2.66 -5.05
CA ILE A 46 -5.19 -3.10 -3.70
C ILE A 46 -6.66 -2.75 -3.52
N GLY A 47 -7.50 -3.75 -3.26
CA GLY A 47 -8.94 -3.55 -3.18
C GLY A 47 -9.37 -2.64 -2.04
N GLU A 48 -10.59 -2.15 -2.13
CA GLU A 48 -11.17 -1.26 -1.14
C GLU A 48 -11.24 -1.95 0.23
N HIS A 49 -10.76 -1.26 1.26
CA HIS A 49 -10.81 -1.76 2.63
C HIS A 49 -10.74 -0.61 3.64
N THR A 50 -11.25 -0.87 4.83
CA THR A 50 -11.23 0.08 5.94
C THR A 50 -10.19 -0.33 6.97
N HIS A 51 -9.38 0.62 7.44
CA HIS A 51 -8.41 0.41 8.50
C HIS A 51 -9.08 0.57 9.87
N GLU A 52 -9.65 -0.52 10.41
CA GLU A 52 -10.43 -0.45 11.65
C GLU A 52 -9.56 -0.34 12.90
N THR A 53 -8.42 -1.05 12.92
CA THR A 53 -7.54 -1.14 14.11
C THR A 53 -6.16 -0.55 13.88
N ASN A 54 -5.91 0.00 12.70
CA ASN A 54 -4.61 0.51 12.30
C ASN A 54 -4.77 1.72 11.38
N SER A 55 -3.66 2.25 10.91
CA SER A 55 -3.62 3.24 9.85
C SER A 55 -2.63 2.78 8.80
N GLU A 56 -2.53 3.51 7.69
CA GLU A 56 -1.54 3.22 6.67
C GLU A 56 -0.91 4.50 6.14
N ILE A 57 0.40 4.50 5.98
CA ILE A 57 1.19 5.61 5.46
C ILE A 57 1.96 5.07 4.25
N ILE A 58 1.75 5.64 3.08
CA ILE A 58 2.34 5.17 1.82
C ILE A 58 3.18 6.28 1.20
N PHE A 59 4.47 5.99 1.00
CA PHE A 59 5.40 6.88 0.30
C PHE A 59 5.65 6.33 -1.10
N PHE A 60 5.23 7.07 -2.13
CA PHE A 60 5.42 6.66 -3.51
C PHE A 60 6.83 6.98 -3.98
N THR A 61 7.49 6.00 -4.58
CA THR A 61 8.91 6.10 -4.99
C THR A 61 9.09 6.14 -6.50
N SER A 62 8.20 5.52 -7.27
CA SER A 62 8.23 5.62 -8.74
C SER A 62 6.84 5.32 -9.31
N GLY A 63 6.61 5.83 -10.50
CA GLY A 63 5.36 5.62 -11.22
C GLY A 63 4.24 6.56 -10.82
N LYS A 64 3.04 6.27 -11.31
CA LYS A 64 1.82 7.05 -11.10
C LYS A 64 0.65 6.12 -10.87
N GLY A 65 -0.38 6.63 -10.22
CA GLY A 65 -1.60 5.89 -10.00
C GLY A 65 -2.66 6.76 -9.36
N LYS A 66 -3.60 6.13 -8.68
CA LYS A 66 -4.64 6.85 -7.95
C LYS A 66 -5.02 6.12 -6.68
N VAL A 67 -5.46 6.89 -5.70
CA VAL A 67 -6.10 6.41 -4.49
C VAL A 67 -7.55 6.87 -4.52
N ILE A 68 -8.46 5.99 -4.12
CA ILE A 68 -9.84 6.41 -3.83
C ILE A 68 -9.94 6.39 -2.30
N TYR A 69 -9.97 7.58 -1.71
CA TYR A 69 -9.96 7.79 -0.28
C TYR A 69 -11.31 8.30 0.20
N ASP A 70 -12.01 7.49 1.00
CA ASP A 70 -13.39 7.77 1.43
C ASP A 70 -14.30 8.17 0.25
N GLY A 71 -14.15 7.45 -0.87
CA GLY A 71 -14.94 7.68 -2.09
C GLY A 71 -14.42 8.79 -3.00
N LYS A 72 -13.33 9.49 -2.64
CA LYS A 72 -12.76 10.57 -3.46
C LYS A 72 -11.48 10.12 -4.15
N GLU A 73 -11.40 10.35 -5.45
CA GLU A 73 -10.23 10.03 -6.23
C GLU A 73 -9.14 11.10 -6.03
N GLU A 74 -7.93 10.64 -5.72
CA GLU A 74 -6.73 11.48 -5.61
C GLU A 74 -5.61 10.87 -6.44
N ARG A 75 -4.98 11.68 -7.30
CA ARG A 75 -3.85 11.21 -8.10
C ARG A 75 -2.60 11.11 -7.24
N VAL A 76 -1.81 10.05 -7.46
CA VAL A 76 -0.54 9.83 -6.77
C VAL A 76 0.59 9.63 -7.75
N GLU A 77 1.80 10.03 -7.34
CA GLU A 77 3.03 9.85 -8.09
C GLU A 77 4.24 9.88 -7.16
N ALA A 78 5.41 9.60 -7.72
CA ALA A 78 6.67 9.63 -6.97
C ALA A 78 6.83 10.96 -6.22
N GLY A 79 7.23 10.86 -4.95
CA GLY A 79 7.43 12.02 -4.06
C GLY A 79 6.22 12.38 -3.20
N LEU A 80 5.06 11.79 -3.46
CA LEU A 80 3.85 12.02 -2.66
C LEU A 80 3.70 10.97 -1.56
N CYS A 81 2.96 11.35 -0.51
CA CYS A 81 2.59 10.47 0.58
C CYS A 81 1.06 10.43 0.69
N HIS A 82 0.49 9.23 0.74
CA HIS A 82 -0.91 9.03 1.06
C HIS A 82 -1.03 8.53 2.49
N TYR A 83 -1.86 9.19 3.28
CA TYR A 83 -2.16 8.79 4.65
C TYR A 83 -3.62 8.39 4.76
N CYS A 84 -3.86 7.15 5.22
CA CYS A 84 -5.19 6.64 5.54
C CYS A 84 -5.27 6.44 7.05
N PRO A 85 -5.86 7.39 7.80
CA PRO A 85 -6.01 7.27 9.24
C PRO A 85 -6.91 6.12 9.65
N GLN A 86 -6.81 5.71 10.92
CA GLN A 86 -7.70 4.71 11.49
C GLN A 86 -9.17 5.11 11.29
N GLY A 87 -9.99 4.15 10.87
CA GLY A 87 -11.41 4.33 10.62
C GLY A 87 -11.76 4.78 9.20
N HIS A 88 -10.76 5.08 8.38
CA HIS A 88 -10.96 5.52 7.00
C HIS A 88 -10.79 4.38 5.99
N ASN A 89 -11.36 4.59 4.81
CA ASN A 89 -11.41 3.61 3.73
C ASN A 89 -10.58 4.07 2.55
N HIS A 90 -9.89 3.15 1.92
CA HIS A 90 -9.14 3.46 0.69
C HIS A 90 -8.97 2.24 -0.22
N THR A 91 -8.61 2.54 -1.47
CA THR A 91 -8.07 1.58 -2.44
C THR A 91 -6.94 2.26 -3.21
N LEU A 92 -5.96 1.49 -3.66
CA LEU A 92 -4.83 1.98 -4.45
C LEU A 92 -4.83 1.27 -5.80
N ILE A 93 -4.80 2.04 -6.89
CA ILE A 93 -4.91 1.53 -8.25
C ILE A 93 -3.77 2.05 -9.11
N ASN A 94 -3.07 1.14 -9.79
CA ASN A 94 -2.14 1.53 -10.85
C ASN A 94 -2.89 1.56 -12.18
N ASP A 95 -3.29 2.74 -12.60
CA ASP A 95 -3.96 2.97 -13.88
C ASP A 95 -3.00 3.49 -14.97
N SER A 96 -1.70 3.31 -14.77
CA SER A 96 -0.65 3.73 -15.70
C SER A 96 -0.08 2.56 -16.49
N ASP A 97 0.86 2.86 -17.39
CA ASP A 97 1.53 1.86 -18.22
C ASP A 97 2.85 1.35 -17.61
N ASP A 98 3.26 1.90 -16.48
CA ASP A 98 4.49 1.53 -15.77
C ASP A 98 4.17 1.02 -14.37
N ASP A 99 5.14 0.33 -13.74
CA ASP A 99 4.99 -0.10 -12.36
C ASP A 99 4.85 1.09 -11.42
N LEU A 100 4.00 0.95 -10.43
CA LEU A 100 3.88 1.88 -9.30
C LEU A 100 4.57 1.24 -8.10
N THR A 101 5.63 1.89 -7.61
CA THR A 101 6.36 1.39 -6.44
C THR A 101 6.24 2.33 -5.26
N PHE A 102 6.26 1.76 -4.06
CA PHE A 102 6.05 2.52 -2.84
C PHE A 102 6.60 1.78 -1.63
N TYR A 103 6.78 2.53 -0.54
CA TYR A 103 6.95 1.95 0.79
C TYR A 103 5.73 2.31 1.63
N ALA A 104 5.28 1.35 2.43
CA ALA A 104 4.14 1.56 3.31
C ALA A 104 4.45 1.09 4.72
N VAL A 105 3.89 1.81 5.68
CA VAL A 105 3.91 1.44 7.09
C VAL A 105 2.46 1.36 7.56
N ILE A 106 2.11 0.25 8.21
CA ILE A 106 0.78 0.03 8.77
C ILE A 106 0.94 -0.19 10.26
N PRO A 107 0.93 0.89 11.07
CA PRO A 107 1.02 0.78 12.52
C PRO A 107 -0.31 0.34 13.12
N GLU A 108 -0.27 -0.61 14.05
CA GLU A 108 -1.43 -1.01 14.81
C GLU A 108 -1.73 0.02 15.91
N HIS A 109 -3.01 0.27 16.15
CA HIS A 109 -3.45 1.18 17.18
C HIS A 109 -4.16 0.38 18.28
N PRO A 110 -3.69 0.47 19.53
CA PRO A 110 -4.35 -0.26 20.59
C PRO A 110 -5.78 0.24 20.82
N ALA A 111 -6.64 -0.67 21.23
CA ALA A 111 -8.00 -0.32 21.64
C ALA A 111 -7.95 0.61 22.86
N ARG A 112 -8.82 1.60 22.88
CA ARG A 112 -8.94 2.57 23.97
C ARG A 112 -10.08 2.19 24.90
#